data_56163aa599a8f043c6184cc72af2878b
#
_entry.id   56163aa599a8f043c6184cc72af2878b
#
_cell.length_a   1.000
_cell.length_b   1.000
_cell.length_c   1.000
_cell.angle_alpha   90.00
_cell.angle_beta   90.00
_cell.angle_gamma   90.00
#
_symmetry.space_group_name_H-M   'P 1'
#
loop_
_entity.id
_entity.type
_entity.pdbx_description
1 polymer ?
#
loop_
_entity_poly.entity_id
_entity_poly.type
_entity_poly.pdbx_seq_one_letter_code
_entity_poly.pdbx_strand_id
1 'polypeptide(L)'
;MNTIRTYYIILLFLGIGLQLTYSQSYRFRTSGLSVLGKNERGKWGEWSKLDLVNISVILDTDKSRIVVYSQEIQLFNIVEYIEREENDTDIVYSFLCKDNDGIDCKLSIITRKKQDYRKQLYINYDDRIIVYNIFNV
;
A
#
# COMPACT_ATOMS: atom_id res chain seq x y z
N MET A 1 -47.26 -3.99 -16.11
CA MET A 1 -46.30 -4.96 -15.58
C MET A 1 -44.87 -4.68 -16.00
N ASN A 2 -44.62 -4.19 -17.21
CA ASN A 2 -43.27 -3.87 -17.66
C ASN A 2 -42.63 -2.67 -16.94
N THR A 3 -43.46 -1.73 -16.44
CA THR A 3 -43.02 -0.56 -15.71
C THR A 3 -42.37 -0.89 -14.35
N ILE A 4 -42.89 -1.87 -13.61
CA ILE A 4 -42.32 -2.27 -12.30
C ILE A 4 -40.96 -2.92 -12.48
N ARG A 5 -40.80 -3.74 -13.53
CA ARG A 5 -39.53 -4.38 -13.87
C ARG A 5 -38.44 -3.34 -14.23
N THR A 6 -38.82 -2.29 -14.91
CA THR A 6 -37.93 -1.19 -15.30
C THR A 6 -37.46 -0.43 -14.07
N TYR A 7 -38.33 -0.18 -13.09
CA TYR A 7 -37.96 0.50 -11.85
C TYR A 7 -36.98 -0.33 -10.99
N TYR A 8 -37.12 -1.66 -10.92
CA TYR A 8 -36.19 -2.52 -10.22
C TYR A 8 -34.79 -2.49 -10.85
N ILE A 9 -34.69 -2.49 -12.15
CA ILE A 9 -33.42 -2.42 -12.89
C ILE A 9 -32.74 -1.07 -12.62
N ILE A 10 -33.47 0.04 -12.65
CA ILE A 10 -32.94 1.37 -12.37
C ILE A 10 -32.45 1.48 -10.93
N LEU A 11 -33.15 0.91 -9.96
CA LEU A 11 -32.75 0.89 -8.56
C LEU A 11 -31.48 0.06 -8.34
N LEU A 12 -31.34 -1.04 -9.06
CA LEU A 12 -30.14 -1.88 -9.01
C LEU A 12 -28.92 -1.15 -9.57
N PHE A 13 -29.08 -0.41 -10.68
CA PHE A 13 -28.02 0.42 -11.27
C PHE A 13 -27.61 1.58 -10.37
N LEU A 14 -28.55 2.22 -9.70
CA LEU A 14 -28.27 3.27 -8.74
C LEU A 14 -27.51 2.76 -7.51
N GLY A 15 -27.84 1.55 -7.01
CA GLY A 15 -27.13 0.93 -5.92
C GLY A 15 -25.68 0.58 -6.27
N ILE A 16 -25.43 0.06 -7.46
CA ILE A 16 -24.08 -0.24 -7.97
C ILE A 16 -23.30 1.06 -8.21
N GLY A 17 -23.93 2.07 -8.78
CA GLY A 17 -23.30 3.39 -9.01
C GLY A 17 -22.89 4.07 -7.71
N LEU A 18 -23.68 3.98 -6.65
CA LEU A 18 -23.35 4.50 -5.33
C LEU A 18 -22.17 3.76 -4.69
N GLN A 19 -22.04 2.45 -4.88
CA GLN A 19 -20.90 1.67 -4.39
C GLN A 19 -19.60 2.02 -5.12
N LEU A 20 -19.66 2.36 -6.40
CA LEU A 20 -18.51 2.77 -7.22
C LEU A 20 -18.03 4.20 -6.92
N THR A 21 -18.86 5.04 -6.27
CA THR A 21 -18.49 6.41 -5.93
C THR A 21 -17.75 6.52 -4.58
N TYR A 22 -17.68 5.47 -3.78
CA TYR A 22 -16.88 5.48 -2.56
C TYR A 22 -15.41 5.44 -2.93
N SER A 23 -14.72 6.58 -2.72
CA SER A 23 -13.27 6.66 -2.81
C SER A 23 -12.66 5.73 -1.76
N GLN A 24 -11.91 4.72 -2.18
CA GLN A 24 -11.17 3.84 -1.28
C GLN A 24 -9.75 4.34 -1.18
N SER A 25 -9.58 5.38 -0.39
CA SER A 25 -8.30 6.02 -0.12
C SER A 25 -7.95 5.82 1.35
N TYR A 26 -6.79 5.20 1.57
CA TYR A 26 -6.26 4.95 2.91
C TYR A 26 -5.06 5.86 3.13
N ARG A 27 -5.12 6.66 4.20
CA ARG A 27 -4.09 7.66 4.49
C ARG A 27 -3.28 7.25 5.71
N PHE A 28 -1.97 7.36 5.56
CA PHE A 28 -1.02 7.09 6.62
C PHE A 28 -0.02 8.23 6.72
N ARG A 29 0.63 8.32 7.87
CA ARG A 29 1.82 9.14 8.04
C ARG A 29 2.94 8.25 8.53
N THR A 30 4.17 8.66 8.23
CA THR A 30 5.36 7.92 8.68
C THR A 30 5.90 8.49 9.97
N SER A 31 6.58 7.67 10.75
CA SER A 31 7.33 8.10 11.94
C SER A 31 8.81 7.74 11.82
N GLY A 32 9.18 6.81 10.97
CA GLY A 32 10.56 6.39 10.80
C GLY A 32 10.82 5.70 9.49
N LEU A 33 12.09 5.64 9.12
CA LEU A 33 12.58 5.06 7.87
C LEU A 33 13.86 4.29 8.13
N SER A 34 13.95 3.07 7.62
CA SER A 34 15.18 2.28 7.57
C SER A 34 15.33 1.64 6.19
N VAL A 35 16.57 1.49 5.75
CA VAL A 35 16.89 0.90 4.44
C VAL A 35 17.88 -0.24 4.61
N LEU A 36 17.66 -1.32 3.88
CA LEU A 36 18.56 -2.45 3.76
C LEU A 36 18.97 -2.60 2.30
N GLY A 37 20.25 -2.57 2.00
CA GLY A 37 20.75 -2.68 0.64
C GLY A 37 21.63 -3.90 0.43
N LYS A 38 21.77 -4.35 -0.81
CA LYS A 38 22.76 -5.33 -1.21
C LYS A 38 24.08 -4.63 -1.53
N ASN A 39 25.18 -5.31 -1.19
CA ASN A 39 26.51 -4.85 -1.58
C ASN A 39 26.82 -5.21 -3.04
N GLU A 40 27.99 -4.82 -3.54
CA GLU A 40 28.42 -5.09 -4.91
C GLU A 40 28.46 -6.59 -5.26
N ARG A 41 28.58 -7.46 -4.26
CA ARG A 41 28.57 -8.92 -4.42
C ARG A 41 27.18 -9.54 -4.39
N GLY A 42 26.13 -8.69 -4.33
CA GLY A 42 24.74 -9.13 -4.25
C GLY A 42 24.33 -9.70 -2.90
N LYS A 43 25.09 -9.47 -1.85
CA LYS A 43 24.76 -9.91 -0.47
C LYS A 43 24.08 -8.79 0.28
N TRP A 44 23.06 -9.11 1.06
CA TRP A 44 22.38 -8.17 1.94
C TRP A 44 23.36 -7.63 2.98
N GLY A 45 23.35 -6.31 3.13
CA GLY A 45 24.13 -5.60 4.15
C GLY A 45 23.39 -5.54 5.48
N GLU A 46 23.59 -4.45 6.21
CA GLU A 46 22.93 -4.20 7.48
C GLU A 46 21.86 -3.12 7.32
N TRP A 47 20.85 -3.15 8.20
CA TRP A 47 19.84 -2.11 8.25
C TRP A 47 20.48 -0.77 8.61
N SER A 48 20.09 0.29 7.90
CA SER A 48 20.47 1.65 8.26
C SER A 48 19.89 2.02 9.64
N LYS A 49 20.45 3.07 10.25
CA LYS A 49 19.84 3.67 11.44
C LYS A 49 18.43 4.15 11.10
N LEU A 50 17.53 4.08 12.09
CA LEU A 50 16.20 4.61 11.95
C LEU A 50 16.26 6.14 11.86
N ASP A 51 15.82 6.69 10.72
CA ASP A 51 15.64 8.11 10.52
C ASP A 51 14.21 8.51 10.86
N LEU A 52 14.03 9.59 11.59
CA LEU A 52 12.71 10.11 11.90
C LEU A 52 12.21 10.90 10.69
N VAL A 53 11.13 10.43 10.09
CA VAL A 53 10.55 11.00 8.88
C VAL A 53 9.03 11.07 9.05
N ASN A 54 8.46 12.27 8.88
CA ASN A 54 7.03 12.49 8.98
C ASN A 54 6.48 12.96 7.64
N ILE A 55 6.09 12.02 6.80
CA ILE A 55 5.54 12.27 5.47
C ILE A 55 4.24 11.50 5.28
N SER A 56 3.45 11.92 4.28
CA SER A 56 2.18 11.25 3.96
C SER A 56 2.40 10.06 3.03
N VAL A 57 1.63 9.00 3.27
CA VAL A 57 1.52 7.84 2.39
C VAL A 57 0.04 7.61 2.10
N ILE A 58 -0.32 7.51 0.83
CA ILE A 58 -1.70 7.32 0.41
C ILE A 58 -1.81 6.07 -0.45
N LEU A 59 -2.63 5.12 -0.02
CA LEU A 59 -3.06 3.99 -0.84
C LEU A 59 -4.40 4.36 -1.48
N ASP A 60 -4.41 4.53 -2.80
CA ASP A 60 -5.59 4.89 -3.57
C ASP A 60 -5.97 3.71 -4.46
N THR A 61 -6.98 2.95 -4.04
CA THR A 61 -7.42 1.76 -4.77
C THR A 61 -8.26 2.12 -6.01
N ASP A 62 -8.87 3.31 -6.04
CA ASP A 62 -9.61 3.76 -7.23
C ASP A 62 -8.66 4.00 -8.40
N LYS A 63 -7.49 4.54 -8.13
CA LYS A 63 -6.44 4.80 -9.12
C LYS A 63 -5.39 3.70 -9.18
N SER A 64 -5.51 2.65 -8.38
CA SER A 64 -4.57 1.54 -8.27
C SER A 64 -3.13 2.04 -8.10
N ARG A 65 -2.90 2.84 -7.06
CA ARG A 65 -1.57 3.39 -6.79
C ARG A 65 -1.33 3.64 -5.31
N ILE A 66 -0.06 3.61 -4.93
CA ILE A 66 0.42 4.05 -3.63
C ILE A 66 1.36 5.23 -3.87
N VAL A 67 1.17 6.32 -3.13
CA VAL A 67 2.00 7.52 -3.24
C VAL A 67 2.69 7.78 -1.91
N VAL A 68 4.00 7.89 -1.95
CA VAL A 68 4.82 8.27 -0.80
C VAL A 68 5.32 9.70 -1.05
N TYR A 69 4.87 10.64 -0.22
CA TYR A 69 5.18 12.07 -0.38
C TYR A 69 6.50 12.42 0.29
N SER A 70 7.57 11.76 -0.12
CA SER A 70 8.94 12.11 0.24
C SER A 70 9.38 13.35 -0.55
N GLN A 71 10.61 13.82 -0.31
CA GLN A 71 11.15 15.01 -0.99
C GLN A 71 11.00 14.91 -2.52
N GLU A 72 11.28 13.71 -3.07
CA GLU A 72 10.87 13.35 -4.43
C GLU A 72 9.67 12.42 -4.31
N ILE A 73 8.54 12.79 -4.92
CA ILE A 73 7.32 12.00 -4.83
C ILE A 73 7.55 10.62 -5.46
N GLN A 74 7.30 9.57 -4.66
CA GLN A 74 7.37 8.19 -5.12
C GLN A 74 5.97 7.69 -5.47
N LEU A 75 5.75 7.38 -6.73
CA LEU A 75 4.49 6.84 -7.23
C LEU A 75 4.67 5.37 -7.56
N PHE A 76 3.86 4.52 -6.95
CA PHE A 76 3.85 3.08 -7.19
C PHE A 76 2.51 2.71 -7.83
N ASN A 77 2.53 2.36 -9.11
CA ASN A 77 1.35 1.87 -9.81
C ASN A 77 1.15 0.40 -9.47
N ILE A 78 -0.02 0.06 -8.96
CA ILE A 78 -0.35 -1.32 -8.57
C ILE A 78 -0.74 -2.10 -9.82
N VAL A 79 0.02 -3.16 -10.10
CA VAL A 79 -0.23 -4.08 -11.22
C VAL A 79 -1.07 -5.26 -10.79
N GLU A 80 -0.85 -5.74 -9.56
CA GLU A 80 -1.56 -6.89 -9.01
C GLU A 80 -1.75 -6.73 -7.51
N TYR A 81 -2.96 -7.01 -7.04
CA TYR A 81 -3.30 -7.11 -5.62
C TYR A 81 -3.10 -8.54 -5.19
N ILE A 82 -2.25 -8.77 -4.19
CA ILE A 82 -2.01 -10.10 -3.63
C ILE A 82 -3.05 -10.37 -2.55
N GLU A 83 -3.50 -11.62 -2.42
CA GLU A 83 -4.45 -12.01 -1.40
C GLU A 83 -3.91 -11.69 0.00
N ARG A 84 -4.78 -11.11 0.84
CA ARG A 84 -4.45 -10.80 2.23
C ARG A 84 -4.04 -12.05 2.98
N GLU A 85 -2.94 -11.97 3.70
CA GLU A 85 -2.45 -13.04 4.56
C GLU A 85 -2.58 -12.61 6.03
N GLU A 86 -3.04 -13.52 6.87
CA GLU A 86 -3.14 -13.29 8.30
C GLU A 86 -2.71 -14.55 9.05
N ASN A 87 -1.87 -14.35 10.08
CA ASN A 87 -1.48 -15.38 11.02
C ASN A 87 -1.59 -14.83 12.45
N ASP A 88 -1.06 -15.56 13.45
CA ASP A 88 -1.17 -15.15 14.86
C ASP A 88 -0.42 -13.86 15.18
N THR A 89 0.56 -13.48 14.38
CA THR A 89 1.43 -12.32 14.64
C THR A 89 1.21 -11.15 13.68
N ASP A 90 0.82 -11.43 12.43
CA ASP A 90 0.82 -10.41 11.39
C ASP A 90 -0.43 -10.46 10.52
N ILE A 91 -0.81 -9.26 10.03
CA ILE A 91 -1.74 -9.10 8.91
C ILE A 91 -0.93 -8.45 7.79
N VAL A 92 -0.93 -9.05 6.60
CA VAL A 92 -0.11 -8.59 5.47
C VAL A 92 -0.98 -8.31 4.25
N TYR A 93 -0.94 -7.08 3.78
CA TYR A 93 -1.46 -6.68 2.48
C TYR A 93 -0.30 -6.42 1.54
N SER A 94 -0.26 -7.08 0.40
CA SER A 94 0.84 -6.94 -0.56
C SER A 94 0.34 -6.56 -1.94
N PHE A 95 1.19 -5.81 -2.66
CA PHE A 95 0.89 -5.27 -3.97
C PHE A 95 2.12 -5.40 -4.87
N LEU A 96 1.95 -5.97 -6.06
CA LEU A 96 2.98 -5.91 -7.08
C LEU A 96 2.84 -4.59 -7.82
N CYS A 97 3.92 -3.83 -7.87
CA CYS A 97 3.90 -2.46 -8.37
C CYS A 97 5.02 -2.18 -9.36
N LYS A 98 4.86 -1.08 -10.07
CA LYS A 98 5.93 -0.43 -10.85
C LYS A 98 6.12 0.98 -10.29
N ASP A 99 7.37 1.36 -10.06
CA ASP A 99 7.71 2.69 -9.55
C ASP A 99 7.71 3.76 -10.65
N ASN A 100 8.16 4.99 -10.34
CA ASN A 100 8.23 6.10 -11.28
C ASN A 100 9.05 5.78 -12.54
N ASP A 101 10.07 4.91 -12.40
CA ASP A 101 10.98 4.53 -13.49
C ASP A 101 10.53 3.26 -14.19
N GLY A 102 9.37 2.72 -13.84
CA GLY A 102 8.84 1.48 -14.37
C GLY A 102 9.50 0.23 -13.82
N ILE A 103 10.23 0.35 -12.72
CA ILE A 103 10.92 -0.77 -12.08
C ILE A 103 9.93 -1.56 -11.23
N ASP A 104 9.96 -2.88 -11.34
CA ASP A 104 9.12 -3.77 -10.56
C ASP A 104 9.55 -3.79 -9.10
N CYS A 105 8.56 -3.72 -8.21
CA CYS A 105 8.75 -3.83 -6.79
C CYS A 105 7.50 -4.41 -6.12
N LYS A 106 7.67 -4.91 -4.90
CA LYS A 106 6.56 -5.42 -4.10
C LYS A 106 6.40 -4.54 -2.87
N LEU A 107 5.24 -3.93 -2.71
CA LEU A 107 4.91 -3.18 -1.51
C LEU A 107 4.07 -4.05 -0.59
N SER A 108 4.36 -4.00 0.71
CA SER A 108 3.60 -4.74 1.72
C SER A 108 3.30 -3.83 2.91
N ILE A 109 2.03 -3.81 3.32
CA ILE A 109 1.62 -3.15 4.56
C ILE A 109 1.41 -4.25 5.58
N ILE A 110 2.25 -4.25 6.62
CA ILE A 110 2.27 -5.28 7.66
C ILE A 110 1.79 -4.67 8.97
N THR A 111 0.76 -5.29 9.56
CA THR A 111 0.29 -4.96 10.90
C THR A 111 0.82 -6.00 11.88
N ARG A 112 1.60 -5.55 12.87
CA ARG A 112 2.20 -6.41 13.91
C ARG A 112 1.25 -6.51 15.09
N LYS A 113 0.47 -7.58 15.17
CA LYS A 113 -0.56 -7.76 16.21
C LYS A 113 -0.01 -7.74 17.63
N LYS A 114 1.17 -8.32 17.85
CA LYS A 114 1.80 -8.41 19.18
C LYS A 114 2.65 -7.19 19.54
N GLN A 115 2.66 -6.18 18.70
CA GLN A 115 3.38 -4.92 18.89
C GLN A 115 2.39 -3.74 18.84
N ASP A 116 1.28 -3.86 19.57
CA ASP A 116 0.20 -2.87 19.60
C ASP A 116 -0.37 -2.53 18.22
N TYR A 117 -0.44 -3.53 17.34
CA TYR A 117 -0.92 -3.36 15.96
C TYR A 117 -0.12 -2.31 15.18
N ARG A 118 1.16 -2.21 15.46
CA ARG A 118 2.08 -1.32 14.74
C ARG A 118 2.11 -1.67 13.26
N LYS A 119 2.04 -0.66 12.40
CA LYS A 119 2.04 -0.85 10.95
C LYS A 119 3.38 -0.44 10.36
N GLN A 120 3.79 -1.17 9.33
CA GLN A 120 4.99 -0.90 8.55
C GLN A 120 4.68 -1.03 7.07
N LEU A 121 5.27 -0.14 6.27
CA LEU A 121 5.24 -0.24 4.82
C LEU A 121 6.62 -0.71 4.35
N TYR A 122 6.66 -1.88 3.73
CA TYR A 122 7.85 -2.43 3.09
C TYR A 122 7.80 -2.15 1.60
N ILE A 123 8.87 -1.58 1.06
CA ILE A 123 9.07 -1.42 -0.37
C ILE A 123 10.23 -2.33 -0.76
N ASN A 124 9.91 -3.47 -1.37
CA ASN A 124 10.89 -4.50 -1.71
C ASN A 124 11.30 -4.39 -3.17
N TYR A 125 12.56 -4.02 -3.40
CA TYR A 125 13.23 -4.11 -4.68
C TYR A 125 14.17 -5.33 -4.68
N ASP A 126 14.73 -5.68 -5.83
CA ASP A 126 15.70 -6.77 -5.92
C ASP A 126 17.00 -6.47 -5.17
N ASP A 127 17.38 -5.21 -5.10
CA ASP A 127 18.67 -4.76 -4.55
C ASP A 127 18.55 -4.02 -3.21
N ARG A 128 17.35 -3.68 -2.78
CA ARG A 128 17.13 -2.97 -1.51
C ARG A 128 15.72 -3.14 -0.98
N ILE A 129 15.60 -2.95 0.32
CA ILE A 129 14.32 -2.92 1.02
C ILE A 129 14.24 -1.61 1.78
N ILE A 130 13.15 -0.86 1.57
CA ILE A 130 12.86 0.37 2.29
C ILE A 130 11.70 0.09 3.23
N VAL A 131 11.85 0.42 4.52
CA VAL A 131 10.78 0.24 5.51
C VAL A 131 10.44 1.56 6.16
N TYR A 132 9.18 1.92 6.07
CA TYR A 132 8.61 3.05 6.81
C TYR A 132 7.77 2.51 7.95
N ASN A 133 7.97 3.03 9.15
CA ASN A 133 6.99 2.86 10.22
C ASN A 133 5.85 3.84 9.92
N ILE A 134 4.62 3.35 9.86
CA ILE A 134 3.45 4.15 9.50
C ILE A 134 2.36 4.06 10.56
N PHE A 135 1.47 5.03 10.55
CA PHE A 135 0.28 5.02 11.41
C PHE A 135 -0.89 5.63 10.63
N ASN A 136 -2.10 5.23 11.00
CA ASN A 136 -3.32 5.73 10.39
C ASN A 136 -3.54 7.21 10.77
N VAL A 137 -4.02 7.98 9.81
CA VAL A 137 -4.38 9.38 10.03
C VAL A 137 -5.87 9.50 10.24
#